data_3e2d4053752d64556b01f3fb1df77902
#
_entry.id   3e2d4053752d64556b01f3fb1df77902
#
_cell.length_a   1.000
_cell.length_b   1.000
_cell.length_c   1.000
_cell.angle_alpha   90.00
_cell.angle_beta   90.00
_cell.angle_gamma   90.00
#
_symmetry.space_group_name_H-M   'P 1'
#
loop_
_entity.id
_entity.type
_entity.pdbx_description
1 polymer ?
#
loop_
_entity_poly.entity_id
_entity_poly.type
_entity_poly.pdbx_seq_one_letter_code
_entity_poly.pdbx_strand_id
1 'polypeptide(L)' 'MKILFYGTKSYDEQFFHKIMGEYPDLDIHFTDANIHKETTALAEGYEAICAFVNADLGTEVIEALHKHHVKLILMRCAG' A
#
# COMPACT_ATOMS: atom_id res chain seq x y z
N MET A 1 -4.23 12.43 1.74
CA MET A 1 -3.76 11.40 0.77
C MET A 1 -4.25 10.03 1.21
N LYS A 2 -4.81 9.29 0.32
CA LYS A 2 -5.32 7.95 0.61
C LYS A 2 -4.29 6.90 0.21
N ILE A 3 -3.86 6.08 1.17
CA ILE A 3 -2.76 5.13 1.01
C ILE A 3 -3.21 3.72 1.38
N LEU A 4 -2.90 2.74 0.56
CA LEU A 4 -3.17 1.33 0.87
C LEU A 4 -1.84 0.62 1.16
N PHE A 5 -1.75 -0.02 2.33
CA PHE A 5 -0.59 -0.80 2.74
C PHE A 5 -0.88 -2.28 2.49
N TYR A 6 -0.04 -2.90 1.67
CA TYR A 6 -0.11 -4.33 1.37
C TYR A 6 0.76 -5.15 2.32
N GLY A 7 0.33 -6.37 2.59
CA GLY A 7 1.12 -7.33 3.35
C GLY A 7 1.29 -6.99 4.82
N THR A 8 0.34 -6.24 5.39
CA THR A 8 0.45 -5.82 6.79
C THR A 8 0.02 -6.92 7.74
N LYS A 9 0.61 -6.92 8.93
CA LYS A 9 0.23 -7.77 10.06
C LYS A 9 -0.44 -6.93 11.12
N SER A 10 -1.13 -7.57 12.06
CA SER A 10 -1.87 -6.83 13.11
C SER A 10 -0.98 -5.89 13.91
N TYR A 11 0.27 -6.28 14.21
CA TYR A 11 1.19 -5.40 14.94
C TYR A 11 1.62 -4.17 14.12
N ASP A 12 1.71 -4.32 12.80
CA ASP A 12 1.98 -3.18 11.91
C ASP A 12 0.83 -2.19 11.96
N GLU A 13 -0.41 -2.69 11.96
CA GLU A 13 -1.59 -1.84 11.98
C GLU A 13 -1.64 -1.00 13.26
N GLN A 14 -1.31 -1.58 14.40
CA GLN A 14 -1.27 -0.85 15.66
C GLN A 14 -0.29 0.31 15.63
N PHE A 15 0.90 0.07 15.08
CA PHE A 15 1.92 1.10 14.94
C PHE A 15 1.45 2.24 14.02
N PHE A 16 0.87 1.88 12.88
CA PHE A 16 0.41 2.89 11.91
C PHE A 16 -0.81 3.65 12.39
N HIS A 17 -1.70 3.03 13.16
CA HIS A 17 -2.82 3.74 13.78
C HIS A 17 -2.33 4.86 14.71
N LYS A 18 -1.26 4.60 15.44
CA LYS A 18 -0.66 5.62 16.28
C LYS A 18 -0.14 6.79 15.44
N ILE A 19 0.53 6.49 14.32
CA ILE A 19 1.05 7.53 13.42
C ILE A 19 -0.09 8.32 12.78
N MET A 20 -1.18 7.66 12.38
CA MET A 20 -2.33 8.33 11.79
C MET A 20 -2.95 9.35 12.74
N GLY A 21 -2.92 9.10 14.04
CA GLY A 21 -3.38 10.06 15.04
C GLY A 21 -2.56 11.34 15.03
N GLU A 22 -1.27 11.25 14.65
CA GLU A 22 -0.38 12.40 14.57
C GLU A 22 -0.46 13.11 13.21
N TYR A 23 -0.92 12.41 12.16
CA TYR A 23 -1.00 12.94 10.80
C TYR A 23 -2.40 12.72 10.23
N PRO A 24 -3.38 13.51 10.68
CA PRO A 24 -4.79 13.28 10.29
C PRO A 24 -5.07 13.49 8.80
N ASP A 25 -4.15 14.10 8.07
CA ASP A 25 -4.30 14.29 6.61
C ASP A 25 -4.05 13.00 5.83
N LEU A 26 -3.49 11.97 6.46
CA LEU A 26 -3.23 10.69 5.84
C LEU A 26 -4.36 9.72 6.13
N ASP A 27 -5.00 9.23 5.07
CA ASP A 27 -6.04 8.22 5.17
C ASP A 27 -5.41 6.87 4.80
N ILE A 28 -4.95 6.14 5.80
CA ILE A 28 -4.20 4.90 5.63
C ILE A 28 -5.11 3.70 5.86
N HIS A 29 -5.14 2.81 4.89
CA HIS A 29 -5.87 1.55 4.96
C HIS A 29 -4.90 0.38 4.83
N PHE A 30 -5.29 -0.79 5.32
CA PHE A 30 -4.41 -1.96 5.40
C PHE A 30 -5.07 -3.16 4.76
N THR A 31 -4.26 -4.01 4.13
CA THR A 31 -4.67 -5.33 3.70
C THR A 31 -3.54 -6.32 3.98
N ASP A 32 -3.89 -7.55 4.37
CA ASP A 32 -2.91 -8.61 4.53
C ASP A 32 -2.54 -9.28 3.22
N ALA A 33 -3.23 -8.95 2.13
CA ALA A 33 -2.90 -9.46 0.81
C ALA A 33 -1.53 -8.95 0.36
N ASN A 34 -0.80 -9.79 -0.36
CA ASN A 34 0.45 -9.37 -0.99
C ASN A 34 0.14 -8.66 -2.30
N ILE A 35 1.03 -7.75 -2.71
CA ILE A 35 0.86 -7.06 -3.98
C ILE A 35 1.23 -8.00 -5.13
N HIS A 36 0.32 -8.19 -6.04
CA HIS A 36 0.55 -8.85 -7.32
C HIS A 36 -0.56 -8.41 -8.28
N LYS A 37 -0.51 -8.89 -9.52
CA LYS A 37 -1.38 -8.39 -10.58
C LYS A 37 -2.86 -8.37 -10.18
N GLU A 38 -3.34 -9.46 -9.57
CA GLU A 38 -4.75 -9.60 -9.19
C GLU A 38 -5.14 -8.69 -8.05
N THR A 39 -4.24 -8.43 -7.11
CA THR A 39 -4.54 -7.60 -5.94
C THR A 39 -4.38 -6.11 -6.20
N THR A 40 -3.90 -5.71 -7.38
CA THR A 40 -3.82 -4.29 -7.72
C THR A 40 -5.20 -3.63 -7.73
N ALA A 41 -6.25 -4.40 -7.98
CA ALA A 41 -7.62 -3.88 -7.98
C ALA A 41 -8.03 -3.32 -6.62
N LEU A 42 -7.44 -3.82 -5.54
CA LEU A 42 -7.70 -3.31 -4.19
C LEU A 42 -7.25 -1.86 -4.04
N ALA A 43 -6.32 -1.42 -4.86
CA ALA A 43 -5.77 -0.06 -4.81
C ALA A 43 -6.60 0.97 -5.57
N GLU A 44 -7.69 0.56 -6.23
CA GLU A 44 -8.54 1.50 -6.95
C GLU A 44 -9.09 2.56 -6.00
N GLY A 45 -8.90 3.82 -6.36
CA GLY A 45 -9.32 4.93 -5.52
C GLY A 45 -8.26 5.41 -4.53
N TYR A 46 -7.12 4.72 -4.44
CA TYR A 46 -6.00 5.14 -3.60
C TYR A 46 -4.97 5.91 -4.43
N GLU A 47 -4.41 6.96 -3.85
CA GLU A 47 -3.38 7.74 -4.53
C GLU A 47 -2.01 7.07 -4.46
N ALA A 48 -1.77 6.32 -3.38
CA ALA A 48 -0.49 5.65 -3.15
C ALA A 48 -0.72 4.26 -2.59
N ILE A 49 0.26 3.40 -2.81
CA ILE A 49 0.35 2.10 -2.13
C ILE A 49 1.69 2.00 -1.43
N CYS A 50 1.75 1.17 -0.40
CA CYS A 50 2.99 0.83 0.26
C CYS A 50 3.14 -0.69 0.27
N ALA A 51 4.31 -1.16 -0.11
CA ALA A 51 4.60 -2.59 -0.21
C ALA A 51 6.00 -2.87 0.34
N PHE A 52 6.27 -4.14 0.66
CA PHE A 52 7.61 -4.55 1.07
C PHE A 52 8.55 -4.57 -0.13
N VAL A 53 9.85 -4.34 0.12
CA VAL A 53 10.86 -4.29 -0.94
C VAL A 53 11.00 -5.60 -1.71
N ASN A 54 10.61 -6.73 -1.10
CA ASN A 54 10.63 -8.04 -1.76
C ASN A 54 9.31 -8.38 -2.45
N ALA A 55 8.38 -7.44 -2.51
CA ALA A 55 7.12 -7.65 -3.20
C ALA A 55 7.35 -7.75 -4.71
N ASP A 56 6.45 -8.47 -5.39
CA ASP A 56 6.49 -8.60 -6.84
C ASP A 56 5.96 -7.32 -7.49
N LEU A 57 6.87 -6.42 -7.85
CA LEU A 57 6.55 -5.16 -8.52
C LEU A 57 7.09 -5.16 -9.95
N GLY A 58 6.86 -6.25 -10.69
CA GLY A 58 7.22 -6.33 -12.10
C GLY A 58 6.38 -5.36 -12.95
N THR A 59 6.73 -5.29 -14.22
CA THR A 59 6.11 -4.36 -15.17
C THR A 59 4.58 -4.48 -15.19
N GLU A 60 4.06 -5.71 -15.17
CA GLU A 60 2.60 -5.93 -15.21
C GLU A 60 1.90 -5.34 -13.99
N VAL A 61 2.52 -5.47 -12.82
CA VAL A 61 1.95 -4.94 -11.57
C VAL A 61 1.97 -3.40 -11.62
N ILE A 62 3.08 -2.82 -12.04
CA ILE A 62 3.21 -1.36 -12.13
C ILE A 62 2.21 -0.79 -13.13
N GLU A 63 2.04 -1.42 -14.28
CA GLU A 63 1.07 -0.99 -15.28
C GLU A 63 -0.36 -1.08 -14.75
N ALA A 64 -0.68 -2.17 -14.03
CA ALA A 64 -2.01 -2.34 -13.45
C ALA A 64 -2.29 -1.28 -12.39
N LEU A 65 -1.32 -0.97 -11.54
CA LEU A 65 -1.45 0.11 -10.55
C LEU A 65 -1.71 1.45 -11.23
N HIS A 66 -1.00 1.72 -12.31
CA HIS A 66 -1.22 2.94 -13.08
C HIS A 66 -2.65 3.02 -13.63
N LYS A 67 -3.18 1.91 -14.13
CA LYS A 67 -4.56 1.85 -14.62
C LYS A 67 -5.58 2.11 -13.52
N HIS A 68 -5.26 1.74 -12.27
CA HIS A 68 -6.11 1.99 -11.13
C HIS A 68 -5.86 3.37 -10.50
N HIS A 69 -5.11 4.24 -11.19
CA HIS A 69 -4.86 5.64 -10.80
C HIS A 69 -3.97 5.81 -9.59
N VAL A 70 -3.15 4.81 -9.29
CA VAL A 70 -2.13 4.91 -8.25
C VAL A 70 -0.99 5.77 -8.79
N LYS A 71 -0.64 6.83 -8.06
CA LYS A 71 0.35 7.81 -8.49
C LYS A 71 1.70 7.62 -7.81
N LEU A 72 1.73 6.93 -6.68
CA LEU A 72 2.95 6.81 -5.87
C LEU A 72 3.06 5.41 -5.30
N ILE A 73 4.25 4.84 -5.39
CA ILE A 73 4.56 3.53 -4.81
C ILE A 73 5.64 3.76 -3.76
N LEU A 74 5.31 3.43 -2.52
CA LEU A 74 6.23 3.53 -1.40
C LEU A 74 6.73 2.12 -1.07
N MET A 75 8.02 1.99 -0.90
CA MET A 75 8.64 0.71 -0.55
C MET A 75 9.07 0.75 0.91
N ARG A 76 8.78 -0.31 1.65
CA ARG A 76 9.29 -0.40 3.02
C ARG A 76 10.21 -1.60 3.17
N CYS A 77 11.28 -1.38 3.91
CA CYS A 77 12.23 -2.43 4.23
C CYS A 77 11.75 -3.20 5.45
N ALA A 78 11.84 -4.52 5.39
CA ALA A 78 11.73 -5.36 6.58
C ALA A 78 13.05 -5.23 7.32
N GLY A 79 13.15 -4.22 8.12
CA GLY A 79 14.38 -3.84 8.74
C GLY A 79 14.78 -4.61 9.92
#